data_a125926bce4df7b3b100ebeff99da6e5
#
_entry.id   a125926bce4df7b3b100ebeff99da6e5
#
_cell.length_a   1.000
_cell.length_b   1.000
_cell.length_c   1.000
_cell.angle_alpha   90.00
_cell.angle_beta   90.00
_cell.angle_gamma   90.00
#
_symmetry.space_group_name_H-M   'P 1'
#
loop_
_entity.id
_entity.type
_entity.pdbx_description
1 polymer ?
#
loop_
_entity_poly.entity_id
_entity_poly.type
_entity_poly.pdbx_seq_one_letter_code
_entity_poly.pdbx_strand_id
1 'polypeptide(L)'
;MVTPKIAAVATATPRWRYDQATVLRMSGYDDPRRMGFFSNSLIETRHLYMDPETFTPDESVDQLNERWRRGAVEVGTAAVARAIERAGWRHEDVDFLATTTCTGRVCPSLDAQIIKELGLRSTVQRVHVGDTGCASAMVAMQQVSNHVRAFPEHRAVMVAVEICSAAYFLDDRLESAVAHAIFADGAGAIAISGDGTGPEIVEHRTIFRSEHLGAMGFEYPGGRPRVVLSKDVRRIGAGMMKEMADALMAGNGLKTEDIGHFVLHSAGRRVIEQVGKVMSLDEARLAHSRHVLQQYGNMSSATVVFVLDDLLRSGEPAPGDWGLMIALGPGFAAEGALLRW
;
A
#
# COMPACT_ATOMS: atom_id res chain seq x y z
N MET A 1 -17.01 -12.65 -20.23
CA MET A 1 -16.80 -12.31 -18.80
C MET A 1 -16.75 -10.78 -18.68
N VAL A 2 -17.35 -10.21 -17.62
CA VAL A 2 -17.27 -8.77 -17.39
C VAL A 2 -15.83 -8.37 -17.01
N THR A 3 -15.40 -7.21 -17.47
CA THR A 3 -14.14 -6.62 -17.02
C THR A 3 -14.43 -5.79 -15.76
N PRO A 4 -13.82 -6.11 -14.60
CA PRO A 4 -14.00 -5.32 -13.39
C PRO A 4 -13.50 -3.89 -13.59
N LYS A 5 -14.23 -2.91 -13.04
CA LYS A 5 -13.89 -1.50 -13.11
C LYS A 5 -13.72 -0.90 -11.73
N ILE A 6 -12.79 0.00 -11.60
CA ILE A 6 -12.62 0.79 -10.36
C ILE A 6 -13.73 1.83 -10.33
N ALA A 7 -14.70 1.64 -9.44
CA ALA A 7 -15.79 2.60 -9.25
C ALA A 7 -15.33 3.83 -8.45
N ALA A 8 -14.47 3.62 -7.44
CA ALA A 8 -13.89 4.69 -6.64
C ALA A 8 -12.61 4.25 -5.94
N VAL A 9 -11.76 5.22 -5.62
CA VAL A 9 -10.60 5.06 -4.74
C VAL A 9 -10.71 6.08 -3.60
N ALA A 10 -10.33 5.67 -2.39
CA ALA A 10 -10.30 6.57 -1.25
C ALA A 10 -9.16 6.21 -0.30
N THR A 11 -8.66 7.21 0.40
CA THR A 11 -7.55 7.07 1.34
C THR A 11 -7.92 7.67 2.69
N ALA A 12 -7.28 7.17 3.75
CA ALA A 12 -7.38 7.73 5.08
C ALA A 12 -6.02 7.63 5.79
N THR A 13 -5.73 8.62 6.64
CA THR A 13 -4.54 8.70 7.46
C THR A 13 -4.90 8.95 8.91
N PRO A 14 -4.04 8.57 9.86
CA PRO A 14 -4.15 9.08 11.23
C PRO A 14 -4.18 10.60 11.26
N ARG A 15 -4.80 11.18 12.29
CA ARG A 15 -4.89 12.64 12.46
C ARG A 15 -3.54 13.32 12.68
N TRP A 16 -2.58 12.62 13.28
CA TRP A 16 -1.27 13.18 13.60
C TRP A 16 -0.32 13.14 12.40
N ARG A 17 0.11 14.32 11.98
CA ARG A 17 1.06 14.52 10.88
C ARG A 17 2.37 15.07 11.45
N TYR A 18 3.48 14.49 11.04
CA TYR A 18 4.82 14.83 11.51
C TYR A 18 5.75 15.15 10.34
N ASP A 19 6.61 16.13 10.52
CA ASP A 19 7.77 16.32 9.67
C ASP A 19 8.91 15.34 10.04
N GLN A 20 9.88 15.18 9.14
CA GLN A 20 11.00 14.26 9.35
C GLN A 20 11.88 14.64 10.56
N ALA A 21 12.03 15.92 10.86
CA ALA A 21 12.83 16.37 11.99
C ALA A 21 12.17 15.97 13.31
N THR A 22 10.85 16.06 13.39
CA THR A 22 10.08 15.63 14.57
C THR A 22 10.17 14.10 14.75
N VAL A 23 10.00 13.31 13.67
CA VAL A 23 10.11 11.85 13.78
C VAL A 23 11.53 11.42 14.16
N LEU A 24 12.57 12.10 13.65
CA LEU A 24 13.95 11.87 14.08
C LEU A 24 14.12 12.10 15.59
N ARG A 25 13.60 13.23 16.11
CA ARG A 25 13.64 13.49 17.56
C ARG A 25 12.91 12.43 18.37
N MET A 26 11.72 12.01 17.92
CA MET A 26 10.93 10.95 18.57
C MET A 26 11.65 9.60 18.56
N SER A 27 12.45 9.32 17.53
CA SER A 27 13.22 8.08 17.39
C SER A 27 14.51 8.06 18.23
N GLY A 28 14.96 9.21 18.76
CA GLY A 28 16.12 9.31 19.65
C GLY A 28 17.47 9.00 19.01
N TYR A 29 17.58 8.98 17.66
CA TYR A 29 18.87 8.78 16.99
C TYR A 29 19.72 10.05 17.03
N ASP A 30 20.98 9.93 17.47
CA ASP A 30 21.95 11.01 17.62
C ASP A 30 23.21 10.84 16.76
N ASP A 31 23.42 9.68 16.13
CA ASP A 31 24.56 9.46 15.25
C ASP A 31 24.31 9.95 13.81
N PRO A 32 25.35 10.55 13.14
CA PRO A 32 25.20 11.16 11.84
C PRO A 32 24.72 10.21 10.74
N ARG A 33 25.03 8.91 10.83
CA ARG A 33 24.66 7.92 9.82
C ARG A 33 23.17 7.63 9.85
N ARG A 34 22.58 7.42 11.06
CA ARG A 34 21.15 7.19 11.24
C ARG A 34 20.34 8.45 10.93
N MET A 35 20.80 9.60 11.41
CA MET A 35 20.19 10.90 11.09
C MET A 35 20.14 11.15 9.57
N GLY A 36 21.19 10.73 8.85
CA GLY A 36 21.27 10.84 7.38
C GLY A 36 20.18 10.08 6.64
N PHE A 37 19.58 9.03 7.21
CA PHE A 37 18.44 8.35 6.57
C PHE A 37 17.19 9.23 6.54
N PHE A 38 16.96 10.03 7.56
CA PHE A 38 15.84 10.97 7.63
C PHE A 38 16.02 12.13 6.66
N SER A 39 17.19 12.80 6.69
CA SER A 39 17.45 13.96 5.83
C SER A 39 17.53 13.64 4.33
N ASN A 40 17.84 12.37 3.97
CA ASN A 40 17.97 11.94 2.56
C ASN A 40 16.81 11.08 2.06
N SER A 41 15.70 11.00 2.79
CA SER A 41 14.56 10.12 2.46
C SER A 41 13.69 10.62 1.32
N LEU A 42 13.71 11.88 0.96
CA LEU A 42 12.75 12.63 0.13
C LEU A 42 11.42 12.92 0.86
N ILE A 43 11.19 12.36 2.04
CA ILE A 43 9.94 12.53 2.79
C ILE A 43 9.97 13.87 3.51
N GLU A 44 8.96 14.68 3.31
CA GLU A 44 8.76 15.94 4.04
C GLU A 44 7.90 15.73 5.28
N THR A 45 6.78 15.03 5.07
CA THR A 45 5.82 14.75 6.13
C THR A 45 5.29 13.33 6.03
N ARG A 46 4.74 12.83 7.12
CA ARG A 46 4.00 11.57 7.17
C ARG A 46 3.05 11.52 8.36
N HIS A 47 2.08 10.64 8.27
CA HIS A 47 1.14 10.38 9.34
C HIS A 47 1.56 9.14 10.12
N LEU A 48 1.49 9.25 11.45
CA LEU A 48 1.77 8.12 12.37
C LEU A 48 0.67 8.09 13.43
N TYR A 49 0.18 6.89 13.75
CA TYR A 49 -0.81 6.70 14.82
C TYR A 49 -0.11 6.72 16.18
N MET A 50 0.56 7.83 16.46
CA MET A 50 1.34 8.10 17.65
C MET A 50 0.91 9.46 18.19
N ASP A 51 0.28 9.48 19.36
CA ASP A 51 -0.12 10.71 20.01
C ASP A 51 1.10 11.34 20.65
N PRO A 52 1.50 12.58 20.30
CA PRO A 52 2.70 13.21 20.81
C PRO A 52 2.66 13.45 22.34
N GLU A 53 1.48 13.48 22.94
CA GLU A 53 1.31 13.68 24.39
C GLU A 53 1.49 12.39 25.19
N THR A 54 1.25 11.22 24.58
CA THR A 54 1.25 9.92 25.29
C THR A 54 2.26 8.92 24.76
N PHE A 55 2.87 9.18 23.60
CA PHE A 55 3.84 8.29 22.99
C PHE A 55 5.13 8.21 23.84
N THR A 56 5.56 6.99 24.09
CA THR A 56 6.87 6.66 24.68
C THR A 56 7.60 5.66 23.79
N PRO A 57 8.94 5.80 23.60
CA PRO A 57 9.68 4.93 22.70
C PRO A 57 9.78 3.46 23.15
N ASP A 58 9.52 3.17 24.41
CA ASP A 58 9.67 1.89 25.08
C ASP A 58 8.35 1.13 25.27
N GLU A 59 7.36 1.36 24.40
CA GLU A 59 6.08 0.66 24.45
C GLU A 59 6.25 -0.86 24.51
N SER A 60 5.45 -1.49 25.37
CA SER A 60 5.36 -2.96 25.45
C SER A 60 4.72 -3.55 24.17
N VAL A 61 4.86 -4.86 23.98
CA VAL A 61 4.18 -5.57 22.88
C VAL A 61 2.67 -5.37 22.91
N ASP A 62 2.06 -5.37 24.10
CA ASP A 62 0.62 -5.17 24.28
C ASP A 62 0.20 -3.75 23.88
N GLN A 63 0.98 -2.73 24.23
CA GLN A 63 0.73 -1.35 23.83
C GLN A 63 0.85 -1.16 22.32
N LEU A 64 1.87 -1.78 21.68
CA LEU A 64 2.02 -1.78 20.24
C LEU A 64 0.83 -2.44 19.53
N ASN A 65 0.41 -3.61 20.02
CA ASN A 65 -0.74 -4.34 19.48
C ASN A 65 -2.05 -3.54 19.63
N GLU A 66 -2.26 -2.91 20.78
CA GLU A 66 -3.47 -2.08 21.00
C GLU A 66 -3.45 -0.82 20.12
N ARG A 67 -2.29 -0.16 19.98
CA ARG A 67 -2.13 0.97 19.07
C ARG A 67 -2.40 0.58 17.62
N TRP A 68 -1.84 -0.55 17.18
CA TRP A 68 -2.13 -1.09 15.86
C TRP A 68 -3.62 -1.36 15.68
N ARG A 69 -4.24 -2.08 16.61
CA ARG A 69 -5.66 -2.45 16.52
C ARG A 69 -6.56 -1.22 16.40
N ARG A 70 -6.36 -0.23 17.27
CA ARG A 70 -7.14 1.02 17.26
C ARG A 70 -6.94 1.79 15.96
N GLY A 71 -5.68 2.01 15.57
CA GLY A 71 -5.33 2.73 14.37
C GLY A 71 -5.85 2.04 13.11
N ALA A 72 -5.66 0.73 13.00
CA ALA A 72 -6.11 -0.03 11.83
C ALA A 72 -7.63 -0.03 11.66
N VAL A 73 -8.38 -0.16 12.74
CA VAL A 73 -9.85 -0.08 12.68
C VAL A 73 -10.29 1.33 12.29
N GLU A 74 -9.73 2.37 12.92
CA GLU A 74 -10.09 3.77 12.65
C GLU A 74 -9.84 4.15 11.18
N VAL A 75 -8.58 4.01 10.70
CA VAL A 75 -8.25 4.45 9.33
C VAL A 75 -8.82 3.52 8.27
N GLY A 76 -8.89 2.21 8.55
CA GLY A 76 -9.48 1.23 7.63
C GLY A 76 -10.96 1.48 7.40
N THR A 77 -11.72 1.68 8.49
CA THR A 77 -13.15 2.03 8.43
C THR A 77 -13.37 3.34 7.67
N ALA A 78 -12.54 4.37 7.94
CA ALA A 78 -12.66 5.66 7.26
C ALA A 78 -12.37 5.54 5.75
N ALA A 79 -11.36 4.75 5.35
CA ALA A 79 -11.05 4.54 3.93
C ALA A 79 -12.19 3.81 3.20
N VAL A 80 -12.73 2.73 3.79
CA VAL A 80 -13.85 1.97 3.21
C VAL A 80 -15.11 2.84 3.10
N ALA A 81 -15.49 3.56 4.16
CA ALA A 81 -16.64 4.46 4.14
C ALA A 81 -16.56 5.49 3.01
N ARG A 82 -15.39 6.14 2.88
CA ARG A 82 -15.15 7.12 1.81
C ARG A 82 -15.17 6.49 0.41
N ALA A 83 -14.67 5.26 0.25
CA ALA A 83 -14.71 4.57 -1.04
C ALA A 83 -16.16 4.22 -1.44
N ILE A 84 -16.98 3.76 -0.49
CA ILE A 84 -18.41 3.50 -0.68
C ILE A 84 -19.13 4.80 -1.07
N GLU A 85 -18.91 5.88 -0.32
CA GLU A 85 -19.50 7.20 -0.59
C GLU A 85 -19.13 7.73 -1.98
N ARG A 86 -17.83 7.70 -2.33
CA ARG A 86 -17.35 8.16 -3.65
C ARG A 86 -17.87 7.32 -4.82
N ALA A 87 -18.12 6.02 -4.59
CA ALA A 87 -18.77 5.15 -5.56
C ALA A 87 -20.28 5.39 -5.70
N GLY A 88 -20.87 6.24 -4.83
CA GLY A 88 -22.33 6.47 -4.79
C GLY A 88 -23.11 5.26 -4.25
N TRP A 89 -22.45 4.38 -3.50
CA TRP A 89 -23.09 3.20 -2.91
C TRP A 89 -23.55 3.45 -1.48
N ARG A 90 -24.47 2.62 -1.00
CA ARG A 90 -24.86 2.52 0.40
C ARG A 90 -24.06 1.38 1.05
N HIS A 91 -23.95 1.37 2.35
CA HIS A 91 -23.28 0.29 3.10
C HIS A 91 -23.90 -1.09 2.82
N GLU A 92 -25.23 -1.15 2.70
CA GLU A 92 -25.96 -2.38 2.38
C GLU A 92 -25.75 -2.89 0.94
N ASP A 93 -25.19 -2.07 0.05
CA ASP A 93 -24.94 -2.46 -1.33
C ASP A 93 -23.64 -3.26 -1.48
N VAL A 94 -22.78 -3.31 -0.43
CA VAL A 94 -21.52 -4.03 -0.47
C VAL A 94 -21.73 -5.53 -0.33
N ASP A 95 -21.33 -6.29 -1.35
CA ASP A 95 -21.44 -7.74 -1.44
C ASP A 95 -20.20 -8.47 -0.95
N PHE A 96 -19.02 -7.87 -1.14
CA PHE A 96 -17.74 -8.48 -0.81
C PHE A 96 -16.76 -7.44 -0.25
N LEU A 97 -16.09 -7.78 0.86
CA LEU A 97 -15.04 -6.98 1.47
C LEU A 97 -13.73 -7.79 1.57
N ALA A 98 -12.68 -7.31 0.93
CA ALA A 98 -11.33 -7.81 1.11
C ALA A 98 -10.52 -6.84 1.97
N THR A 99 -9.86 -7.34 3.02
CA THR A 99 -8.94 -6.52 3.82
C THR A 99 -7.54 -7.09 3.77
N THR A 100 -6.53 -6.23 3.88
CA THR A 100 -5.14 -6.66 3.98
C THR A 100 -4.33 -5.78 4.91
N THR A 101 -3.35 -6.39 5.57
CA THR A 101 -2.32 -5.73 6.38
C THR A 101 -1.11 -6.65 6.55
N CYS A 102 0.06 -6.08 6.75
CA CYS A 102 1.26 -6.81 7.15
C CYS A 102 1.90 -6.26 8.44
N THR A 103 1.30 -5.23 9.05
CA THR A 103 1.88 -4.54 10.22
C THR A 103 1.31 -4.97 11.56
N GLY A 104 0.30 -5.85 11.56
CA GLY A 104 -0.25 -6.38 12.81
C GLY A 104 -1.32 -7.43 12.57
N ARG A 105 -1.83 -8.00 13.66
CA ARG A 105 -2.79 -9.10 13.63
C ARG A 105 -3.88 -8.92 14.67
N VAL A 106 -5.09 -9.33 14.32
CA VAL A 106 -6.24 -9.35 15.23
C VAL A 106 -7.14 -10.54 14.90
N CYS A 107 -7.75 -11.14 15.92
CA CYS A 107 -8.79 -12.16 15.76
C CYS A 107 -10.02 -11.79 16.62
N PRO A 108 -11.22 -11.61 16.04
CA PRO A 108 -11.56 -11.71 14.61
C PRO A 108 -10.83 -10.71 13.73
N SER A 109 -10.58 -11.09 12.47
CA SER A 109 -9.78 -10.32 11.51
C SER A 109 -10.33 -8.92 11.23
N LEU A 110 -9.51 -8.06 10.61
CA LEU A 110 -9.81 -6.65 10.40
C LEU A 110 -11.10 -6.42 9.59
N ASP A 111 -11.41 -7.30 8.63
CA ASP A 111 -12.68 -7.27 7.90
C ASP A 111 -13.90 -7.35 8.85
N ALA A 112 -13.87 -8.25 9.84
CA ALA A 112 -14.95 -8.38 10.80
C ALA A 112 -15.13 -7.12 11.67
N GLN A 113 -14.02 -6.45 12.02
CA GLN A 113 -14.06 -5.19 12.75
C GLN A 113 -14.70 -4.07 11.90
N ILE A 114 -14.26 -3.92 10.65
CA ILE A 114 -14.77 -2.91 9.71
C ILE A 114 -16.25 -3.14 9.39
N ILE A 115 -16.66 -4.40 9.16
CA ILE A 115 -18.06 -4.77 8.93
C ILE A 115 -18.94 -4.30 10.11
N LYS A 116 -18.48 -4.53 11.33
CA LYS A 116 -19.18 -4.11 12.55
C LYS A 116 -19.28 -2.59 12.63
N GLU A 117 -18.17 -1.87 12.45
CA GLU A 117 -18.13 -0.41 12.58
C GLU A 117 -18.99 0.31 11.52
N LEU A 118 -19.03 -0.22 10.30
CA LEU A 118 -19.83 0.35 9.19
C LEU A 118 -21.28 -0.17 9.15
N GLY A 119 -21.61 -1.19 9.93
CA GLY A 119 -22.94 -1.82 9.86
C GLY A 119 -23.22 -2.44 8.49
N LEU A 120 -22.21 -3.07 7.86
CA LEU A 120 -22.42 -3.78 6.60
C LEU A 120 -23.38 -4.94 6.84
N ARG A 121 -24.09 -5.36 5.79
CA ARG A 121 -25.07 -6.44 5.89
C ARG A 121 -24.47 -7.75 6.41
N SER A 122 -25.23 -8.54 7.14
CA SER A 122 -24.75 -9.81 7.72
C SER A 122 -24.40 -10.89 6.68
N THR A 123 -24.79 -10.70 5.42
CA THR A 123 -24.52 -11.61 4.29
C THR A 123 -23.33 -11.18 3.45
N VAL A 124 -22.61 -10.09 3.82
CA VAL A 124 -21.40 -9.69 3.11
C VAL A 124 -20.36 -10.80 3.13
N GLN A 125 -19.88 -11.18 1.95
CA GLN A 125 -18.76 -12.12 1.83
C GLN A 125 -17.45 -11.39 2.15
N ARG A 126 -16.48 -12.11 2.70
CA ARG A 126 -15.26 -11.46 3.16
C ARG A 126 -14.01 -12.33 3.01
N VAL A 127 -12.86 -11.70 2.83
CA VAL A 127 -11.55 -12.32 2.87
C VAL A 127 -10.52 -11.39 3.53
N HIS A 128 -9.63 -11.97 4.31
CA HIS A 128 -8.47 -11.26 4.84
C HIS A 128 -7.19 -11.83 4.24
N VAL A 129 -6.41 -10.99 3.54
CA VAL A 129 -5.12 -11.34 2.97
C VAL A 129 -4.04 -10.87 3.95
N GLY A 130 -3.42 -11.81 4.66
CA GLY A 130 -2.37 -11.52 5.64
C GLY A 130 -0.97 -11.72 5.08
N ASP A 131 0.00 -10.98 5.61
CA ASP A 131 1.45 -11.23 5.55
C ASP A 131 2.08 -11.31 4.14
N THR A 132 1.46 -10.78 3.11
CA THR A 132 2.06 -10.65 1.77
C THR A 132 2.82 -9.30 1.58
N GLY A 133 2.96 -8.53 2.68
CA GLY A 133 3.76 -7.31 2.76
C GLY A 133 3.29 -6.19 1.84
N CYS A 134 4.22 -5.38 1.34
CA CYS A 134 3.89 -4.17 0.56
C CYS A 134 3.14 -4.43 -0.75
N ALA A 135 3.12 -5.67 -1.27
CA ALA A 135 2.35 -6.05 -2.46
C ALA A 135 0.92 -6.49 -2.14
N SER A 136 0.54 -6.61 -0.87
CA SER A 136 -0.73 -7.23 -0.46
C SER A 136 -1.98 -6.49 -0.96
N ALA A 137 -1.92 -5.18 -1.17
CA ALA A 137 -3.01 -4.43 -1.81
C ALA A 137 -3.34 -4.95 -3.21
N MET A 138 -2.30 -5.28 -4.00
CA MET A 138 -2.49 -5.83 -5.35
C MET A 138 -3.10 -7.24 -5.30
N VAL A 139 -2.66 -8.07 -4.33
CA VAL A 139 -3.24 -9.40 -4.09
C VAL A 139 -4.71 -9.27 -3.69
N ALA A 140 -5.06 -8.37 -2.76
CA ALA A 140 -6.44 -8.13 -2.37
C ALA A 140 -7.28 -7.60 -3.54
N MET A 141 -6.74 -6.67 -4.36
CA MET A 141 -7.41 -6.15 -5.55
C MET A 141 -7.67 -7.27 -6.58
N GLN A 142 -6.74 -8.21 -6.75
CA GLN A 142 -6.93 -9.38 -7.59
C GLN A 142 -8.09 -10.26 -7.10
N GLN A 143 -8.19 -10.52 -5.78
CA GLN A 143 -9.29 -11.31 -5.21
C GLN A 143 -10.65 -10.64 -5.47
N VAL A 144 -10.73 -9.32 -5.24
CA VAL A 144 -11.95 -8.54 -5.50
C VAL A 144 -12.29 -8.54 -7.00
N SER A 145 -11.31 -8.36 -7.88
CA SER A 145 -11.51 -8.41 -9.33
C SER A 145 -12.02 -9.78 -9.79
N ASN A 146 -11.45 -10.87 -9.24
CA ASN A 146 -11.89 -12.23 -9.54
C ASN A 146 -13.31 -12.48 -9.04
N HIS A 147 -13.66 -11.95 -7.86
CA HIS A 147 -15.01 -12.02 -7.33
C HIS A 147 -16.02 -11.33 -8.27
N VAL A 148 -15.74 -10.09 -8.71
CA VAL A 148 -16.60 -9.35 -9.64
C VAL A 148 -16.69 -10.03 -11.02
N ARG A 149 -15.63 -10.69 -11.50
CA ARG A 149 -15.71 -11.51 -12.73
C ARG A 149 -16.67 -12.68 -12.58
N ALA A 150 -16.71 -13.30 -11.40
CA ALA A 150 -17.61 -14.42 -11.11
C ALA A 150 -19.05 -13.98 -10.79
N PHE A 151 -19.21 -12.79 -10.20
CA PHE A 151 -20.48 -12.19 -9.80
C PHE A 151 -20.56 -10.73 -10.31
N PRO A 152 -20.92 -10.54 -11.58
CA PRO A 152 -20.83 -9.22 -12.25
C PRO A 152 -21.71 -8.12 -11.62
N GLU A 153 -22.79 -8.50 -10.95
CA GLU A 153 -23.72 -7.61 -10.26
C GLU A 153 -23.25 -7.21 -8.85
N HIS A 154 -22.22 -7.88 -8.33
CA HIS A 154 -21.73 -7.60 -6.98
C HIS A 154 -20.88 -6.32 -6.93
N ARG A 155 -21.06 -5.59 -5.84
CA ARG A 155 -20.24 -4.44 -5.45
C ARG A 155 -19.23 -4.88 -4.40
N ALA A 156 -17.98 -4.71 -4.71
CA ALA A 156 -16.89 -5.23 -3.90
C ALA A 156 -15.92 -4.13 -3.51
N VAL A 157 -15.40 -4.18 -2.28
CA VAL A 157 -14.40 -3.23 -1.77
C VAL A 157 -13.18 -3.99 -1.29
N MET A 158 -11.99 -3.53 -1.66
CA MET A 158 -10.76 -3.90 -0.99
C MET A 158 -10.24 -2.74 -0.16
N VAL A 159 -9.56 -3.04 0.96
CA VAL A 159 -8.83 -2.05 1.75
C VAL A 159 -7.49 -2.60 2.24
N ALA A 160 -6.42 -1.86 1.98
CA ALA A 160 -5.10 -2.08 2.55
C ALA A 160 -4.91 -1.12 3.74
N VAL A 161 -4.55 -1.65 4.90
CA VAL A 161 -4.44 -0.88 6.14
C VAL A 161 -3.10 -1.15 6.80
N GLU A 162 -2.30 -0.11 7.00
CA GLU A 162 -0.98 -0.26 7.59
C GLU A 162 -0.76 0.77 8.71
N ILE A 163 -0.42 0.25 9.89
CA ILE A 163 0.05 1.04 11.03
C ILE A 163 1.51 0.66 11.27
N CYS A 164 2.37 1.13 10.37
CA CYS A 164 3.80 0.81 10.39
C CYS A 164 4.48 1.32 11.67
N SER A 165 3.96 2.39 12.26
CA SER A 165 4.46 2.91 13.52
C SER A 165 4.35 1.90 14.67
N ALA A 166 3.41 0.95 14.62
CA ALA A 166 3.30 -0.13 15.59
C ALA A 166 4.33 -1.26 15.37
N ALA A 167 5.05 -1.23 14.25
CA ALA A 167 6.18 -2.13 13.96
C ALA A 167 7.54 -1.45 14.16
N TYR A 168 7.60 -0.29 14.84
CA TYR A 168 8.86 0.37 15.15
C TYR A 168 9.59 -0.38 16.26
N PHE A 169 10.78 -0.83 15.93
CA PHE A 169 11.67 -1.52 16.87
C PHE A 169 12.94 -0.68 17.03
N LEU A 170 13.09 -0.04 18.19
CA LEU A 170 14.27 0.76 18.51
C LEU A 170 15.42 -0.18 18.94
N ASP A 171 16.40 -0.31 18.09
CA ASP A 171 17.65 -1.04 18.32
C ASP A 171 18.82 -0.34 17.62
N ASP A 172 20.02 -0.91 17.74
CA ASP A 172 21.24 -0.36 17.13
C ASP A 172 21.41 -0.71 15.66
N ARG A 173 20.47 -1.41 15.01
CA ARG A 173 20.57 -1.81 13.61
C ARG A 173 20.27 -0.65 12.68
N LEU A 174 21.00 -0.61 11.56
CA LEU A 174 20.77 0.40 10.54
C LEU A 174 19.45 0.19 9.80
N GLU A 175 19.05 -1.06 9.63
CA GLU A 175 17.77 -1.43 9.00
C GLU A 175 16.58 -0.86 9.77
N SER A 176 16.62 -0.89 11.11
CA SER A 176 15.59 -0.28 11.97
C SER A 176 15.55 1.24 11.79
N ALA A 177 16.71 1.90 11.75
CA ALA A 177 16.78 3.35 11.50
C ALA A 177 16.27 3.72 10.09
N VAL A 178 16.56 2.90 9.07
CA VAL A 178 15.98 3.08 7.72
C VAL A 178 14.47 2.94 7.77
N ALA A 179 13.94 1.90 8.45
CA ALA A 179 12.51 1.69 8.59
C ALA A 179 11.83 2.90 9.27
N HIS A 180 12.39 3.40 10.37
CA HIS A 180 11.88 4.57 11.08
C HIS A 180 11.94 5.85 10.23
N ALA A 181 12.91 5.95 9.33
CA ALA A 181 13.05 7.10 8.44
C ALA A 181 12.06 7.11 7.28
N ILE A 182 11.47 5.96 6.88
CA ILE A 182 10.65 5.88 5.67
C ILE A 182 9.21 5.45 5.89
N PHE A 183 8.92 4.56 6.85
CA PHE A 183 7.57 4.02 7.02
C PHE A 183 6.59 5.00 7.67
N ALA A 184 5.32 4.89 7.27
CA ALA A 184 4.20 5.72 7.71
C ALA A 184 2.92 4.89 7.84
N ASP A 185 1.86 5.50 8.36
CA ASP A 185 0.58 4.86 8.62
C ASP A 185 -0.50 5.41 7.68
N GLY A 186 -1.37 4.52 7.21
CA GLY A 186 -2.49 4.90 6.37
C GLY A 186 -3.31 3.71 5.90
N ALA A 187 -4.45 4.01 5.30
CA ALA A 187 -5.30 3.03 4.64
C ALA A 187 -5.75 3.53 3.26
N GLY A 188 -5.76 2.61 2.30
CA GLY A 188 -6.27 2.87 0.95
C GLY A 188 -7.32 1.83 0.57
N ALA A 189 -8.48 2.28 0.10
CA ALA A 189 -9.59 1.44 -0.31
C ALA A 189 -9.92 1.66 -1.79
N ILE A 190 -10.30 0.58 -2.48
CA ILE A 190 -10.75 0.57 -3.87
C ILE A 190 -12.11 -0.11 -3.93
N ALA A 191 -13.13 0.58 -4.42
CA ALA A 191 -14.44 0.03 -4.76
C ALA A 191 -14.43 -0.45 -6.21
N ILE A 192 -14.87 -1.68 -6.45
CA ILE A 192 -14.81 -2.36 -7.76
C ILE A 192 -16.17 -2.98 -8.06
N SER A 193 -16.66 -2.78 -9.29
CA SER A 193 -17.90 -3.41 -9.79
C SER A 193 -17.79 -3.70 -11.29
N GLY A 194 -18.76 -4.42 -11.84
CA GLY A 194 -18.86 -4.67 -13.29
C GLY A 194 -19.35 -3.48 -14.08
N ASP A 195 -20.12 -2.57 -13.46
CA ASP A 195 -20.76 -1.38 -14.04
C ASP A 195 -20.08 -0.05 -13.68
N GLY A 196 -18.91 -0.09 -13.00
CA GLY A 196 -18.14 1.10 -12.62
C GLY A 196 -17.77 1.99 -13.81
N THR A 197 -17.53 3.27 -13.55
CA THR A 197 -17.24 4.28 -14.58
C THR A 197 -15.75 4.62 -14.71
N GLY A 198 -14.92 4.17 -13.75
CA GLY A 198 -13.47 4.39 -13.77
C GLY A 198 -12.70 3.33 -14.57
N PRO A 199 -11.39 3.26 -14.41
CA PRO A 199 -10.53 2.40 -15.20
C PRO A 199 -10.87 0.91 -15.07
N GLU A 200 -10.80 0.22 -16.18
CA GLU A 200 -10.91 -1.24 -16.29
C GLU A 200 -9.66 -1.90 -15.72
N ILE A 201 -9.85 -3.00 -14.97
CA ILE A 201 -8.77 -3.87 -14.52
C ILE A 201 -8.66 -5.02 -15.54
N VAL A 202 -7.80 -4.82 -16.53
CA VAL A 202 -7.70 -5.71 -17.69
C VAL A 202 -7.03 -7.03 -17.33
N GLU A 203 -5.89 -6.95 -16.66
CA GLU A 203 -5.09 -8.12 -16.29
C GLU A 203 -4.45 -7.91 -14.91
N HIS A 204 -4.34 -9.00 -14.13
CA HIS A 204 -3.45 -9.13 -12.98
C HIS A 204 -2.37 -10.15 -13.26
N ARG A 205 -1.16 -9.89 -12.75
CA ARG A 205 -0.03 -10.81 -12.87
C ARG A 205 0.81 -10.84 -11.59
N THR A 206 1.32 -12.03 -11.27
CA THR A 206 2.23 -12.28 -10.16
C THR A 206 3.56 -12.81 -10.70
N ILE A 207 4.68 -12.29 -10.21
CA ILE A 207 6.02 -12.85 -10.39
C ILE A 207 6.60 -13.10 -9.00
N PHE A 208 6.97 -14.34 -8.71
CA PHE A 208 7.50 -14.75 -7.41
C PHE A 208 8.89 -15.36 -7.54
N ARG A 209 9.83 -14.92 -6.68
CA ARG A 209 11.23 -15.35 -6.68
C ARG A 209 11.61 -15.88 -5.29
N SER A 210 11.35 -17.16 -5.04
CA SER A 210 11.59 -17.81 -3.75
C SER A 210 13.05 -17.80 -3.30
N GLU A 211 14.00 -17.71 -4.23
CA GLU A 211 15.43 -17.57 -3.97
C GLU A 211 15.78 -16.27 -3.22
N HIS A 212 14.87 -15.31 -3.17
CA HIS A 212 15.02 -14.03 -2.47
C HIS A 212 14.16 -13.92 -1.21
N LEU A 213 13.65 -15.04 -0.68
CA LEU A 213 12.74 -15.07 0.47
C LEU A 213 13.27 -14.30 1.69
N GLY A 214 14.57 -14.36 1.97
CA GLY A 214 15.21 -13.66 3.07
C GLY A 214 15.58 -12.18 2.81
N ALA A 215 15.24 -11.64 1.63
CA ALA A 215 15.68 -10.28 1.27
C ALA A 215 14.88 -9.19 1.98
N MET A 216 13.60 -9.43 2.29
CA MET A 216 12.69 -8.48 2.95
C MET A 216 11.63 -9.22 3.76
N GLY A 217 11.25 -8.67 4.91
CA GLY A 217 10.21 -9.26 5.76
C GLY A 217 10.24 -8.73 7.18
N PHE A 218 9.74 -9.55 8.11
CA PHE A 218 9.78 -9.29 9.54
C PHE A 218 10.41 -10.45 10.30
N GLU A 219 11.16 -10.10 11.34
CA GLU A 219 11.55 -10.96 12.45
C GLU A 219 10.79 -10.52 13.71
N TYR A 220 10.69 -11.39 14.70
CA TYR A 220 9.93 -11.11 15.93
C TYR A 220 10.74 -11.36 17.20
N PRO A 221 11.88 -10.66 17.43
CA PRO A 221 12.65 -10.81 18.64
C PRO A 221 11.83 -10.36 19.87
N GLY A 222 11.66 -11.25 20.83
CA GLY A 222 10.83 -10.98 22.02
C GLY A 222 9.36 -10.67 21.70
N GLY A 223 8.85 -11.15 20.55
CA GLY A 223 7.47 -10.90 20.08
C GLY A 223 7.25 -9.54 19.41
N ARG A 224 8.26 -8.68 19.32
CA ARG A 224 8.17 -7.36 18.66
C ARG A 224 8.52 -7.48 17.18
N PRO A 225 7.73 -6.90 16.27
CA PRO A 225 8.06 -6.91 14.84
C PRO A 225 9.30 -6.07 14.57
N ARG A 226 10.25 -6.62 13.82
CA ARG A 226 11.47 -5.96 13.38
C ARG A 226 11.62 -6.13 11.86
N VAL A 227 11.76 -5.05 11.15
CA VAL A 227 11.93 -5.06 9.69
C VAL A 227 13.26 -5.70 9.30
N VAL A 228 13.21 -6.64 8.36
CA VAL A 228 14.36 -7.19 7.65
C VAL A 228 14.42 -6.54 6.28
N LEU A 229 15.56 -5.94 5.92
CA LEU A 229 15.74 -5.24 4.66
C LEU A 229 17.17 -5.42 4.13
N SER A 230 17.34 -6.31 3.17
CA SER A 230 18.64 -6.54 2.51
C SER A 230 19.05 -5.33 1.64
N LYS A 231 20.35 -5.10 1.52
CA LYS A 231 20.91 -4.09 0.61
C LYS A 231 20.56 -4.36 -0.86
N ASP A 232 20.27 -5.60 -1.23
CA ASP A 232 19.94 -6.03 -2.59
C ASP A 232 18.48 -5.72 -2.99
N VAL A 233 17.60 -5.45 -2.03
CA VAL A 233 16.16 -5.17 -2.28
C VAL A 233 15.94 -4.15 -3.39
N ARG A 234 16.74 -3.08 -3.41
CA ARG A 234 16.65 -2.04 -4.46
C ARG A 234 16.93 -2.58 -5.87
N ARG A 235 17.98 -3.40 -6.02
CA ARG A 235 18.38 -3.98 -7.31
C ARG A 235 17.39 -5.05 -7.76
N ILE A 236 17.05 -5.98 -6.86
CA ILE A 236 16.09 -7.06 -7.11
C ILE A 236 14.73 -6.46 -7.47
N GLY A 237 14.24 -5.54 -6.64
CA GLY A 237 12.92 -4.94 -6.82
C GLY A 237 12.78 -4.17 -8.14
N ALA A 238 13.76 -3.34 -8.51
CA ALA A 238 13.71 -2.60 -9.77
C ALA A 238 13.73 -3.54 -10.99
N GLY A 239 14.51 -4.62 -10.93
CA GLY A 239 14.52 -5.64 -11.97
C GLY A 239 13.17 -6.35 -12.11
N MET A 240 12.55 -6.72 -11.00
CA MET A 240 11.25 -7.39 -10.99
C MET A 240 10.11 -6.45 -11.40
N MET A 241 10.16 -5.14 -11.06
CA MET A 241 9.18 -4.17 -11.58
C MET A 241 9.25 -4.07 -13.10
N LYS A 242 10.47 -4.02 -13.67
CA LYS A 242 10.65 -4.02 -15.12
C LYS A 242 10.11 -5.31 -15.75
N GLU A 243 10.48 -6.47 -15.20
CA GLU A 243 10.00 -7.77 -15.69
C GLU A 243 8.46 -7.85 -15.66
N MET A 244 7.82 -7.34 -14.59
CA MET A 244 6.37 -7.27 -14.48
C MET A 244 5.76 -6.36 -15.54
N ALA A 245 6.30 -5.16 -15.73
CA ALA A 245 5.85 -4.22 -16.74
C ALA A 245 5.98 -4.82 -18.15
N ASP A 246 7.14 -5.38 -18.49
CA ASP A 246 7.38 -6.04 -19.78
C ASP A 246 6.39 -7.19 -20.02
N ALA A 247 6.11 -8.01 -18.99
CA ALA A 247 5.21 -9.16 -19.10
C ALA A 247 3.74 -8.75 -19.30
N LEU A 248 3.27 -7.69 -18.60
CA LEU A 248 1.92 -7.15 -18.79
C LEU A 248 1.75 -6.50 -20.16
N MET A 249 2.73 -5.73 -20.61
CA MET A 249 2.71 -5.11 -21.94
C MET A 249 2.73 -6.15 -23.05
N ALA A 250 3.67 -7.10 -23.01
CA ALA A 250 3.80 -8.13 -24.04
C ALA A 250 2.55 -9.02 -24.16
N GLY A 251 1.92 -9.37 -23.01
CA GLY A 251 0.69 -10.15 -22.97
C GLY A 251 -0.50 -9.46 -23.66
N ASN A 252 -0.45 -8.12 -23.80
CA ASN A 252 -1.52 -7.30 -24.37
C ASN A 252 -1.11 -6.61 -25.69
N GLY A 253 0.04 -6.94 -26.26
CA GLY A 253 0.53 -6.34 -27.51
C GLY A 253 0.92 -4.87 -27.39
N LEU A 254 1.23 -4.40 -26.18
CA LEU A 254 1.57 -3.03 -25.87
C LEU A 254 3.09 -2.83 -25.81
N LYS A 255 3.52 -1.59 -26.01
CA LYS A 255 4.90 -1.12 -25.82
C LYS A 255 4.95 -0.06 -24.71
N THR A 256 6.14 0.29 -24.26
CA THR A 256 6.32 1.31 -23.21
C THR A 256 5.73 2.67 -23.60
N GLU A 257 5.74 3.00 -24.89
CA GLU A 257 5.17 4.26 -25.41
C GLU A 257 3.65 4.32 -25.27
N ASP A 258 2.99 3.15 -25.26
CA ASP A 258 1.53 3.05 -25.14
C ASP A 258 1.06 3.27 -23.69
N ILE A 259 1.97 3.18 -22.72
CA ILE A 259 1.65 3.34 -21.29
C ILE A 259 1.75 4.82 -20.92
N GLY A 260 0.59 5.44 -20.69
CA GLY A 260 0.52 6.84 -20.23
C GLY A 260 0.81 7.01 -18.76
N HIS A 261 0.38 6.05 -17.93
CA HIS A 261 0.37 6.21 -16.47
C HIS A 261 1.06 5.06 -15.73
N PHE A 262 1.86 5.42 -14.71
CA PHE A 262 2.61 4.49 -13.87
C PHE A 262 2.25 4.68 -12.39
N VAL A 263 1.50 3.74 -11.83
CA VAL A 263 1.13 3.66 -10.42
C VAL A 263 2.10 2.70 -9.73
N LEU A 264 3.24 3.21 -9.29
CA LEU A 264 4.31 2.38 -8.74
C LEU A 264 4.43 2.54 -7.22
N HIS A 265 4.50 1.42 -6.52
CA HIS A 265 4.76 1.43 -5.07
C HIS A 265 6.06 2.16 -4.75
N SER A 266 5.96 3.26 -4.03
CA SER A 266 7.08 4.13 -3.65
C SER A 266 7.74 3.66 -2.35
N ALA A 267 8.49 2.56 -2.41
CA ALA A 267 9.16 1.98 -1.24
C ALA A 267 10.23 2.89 -0.61
N GLY A 268 10.72 3.90 -1.33
CA GLY A 268 11.70 4.88 -0.87
C GLY A 268 12.43 5.53 -2.04
N ARG A 269 13.06 6.69 -1.79
CA ARG A 269 13.73 7.51 -2.81
C ARG A 269 14.62 6.69 -3.76
N ARG A 270 15.54 5.90 -3.20
CA ARG A 270 16.52 5.14 -4.00
C ARG A 270 15.88 4.02 -4.82
N VAL A 271 14.74 3.50 -4.40
CA VAL A 271 13.98 2.49 -5.16
C VAL A 271 13.34 3.15 -6.36
N ILE A 272 12.64 4.28 -6.18
CA ILE A 272 12.00 5.03 -7.28
C ILE A 272 13.05 5.45 -8.32
N GLU A 273 14.20 6.00 -7.89
CA GLU A 273 15.30 6.39 -8.78
C GLU A 273 15.83 5.20 -9.59
N GLN A 274 15.97 4.02 -8.96
CA GLN A 274 16.45 2.83 -9.64
C GLN A 274 15.41 2.27 -10.62
N VAL A 275 14.13 2.28 -10.25
CA VAL A 275 13.01 1.89 -11.13
C VAL A 275 12.96 2.80 -12.37
N GLY A 276 13.02 4.13 -12.18
CA GLY A 276 13.07 5.09 -13.28
C GLY A 276 14.20 4.80 -14.27
N LYS A 277 15.42 4.50 -13.75
CA LYS A 277 16.57 4.14 -14.60
C LYS A 277 16.34 2.84 -15.37
N VAL A 278 15.89 1.77 -14.70
CA VAL A 278 15.75 0.44 -15.29
C VAL A 278 14.62 0.37 -16.31
N MET A 279 13.54 1.12 -16.06
CA MET A 279 12.36 1.19 -16.93
C MET A 279 12.44 2.34 -17.95
N SER A 280 13.50 3.17 -17.90
CA SER A 280 13.64 4.36 -18.74
C SER A 280 12.49 5.35 -18.63
N LEU A 281 11.97 5.53 -17.39
CA LEU A 281 10.91 6.49 -17.09
C LEU A 281 11.51 7.85 -16.74
N ASP A 282 10.93 8.90 -17.30
CA ASP A 282 11.25 10.27 -16.95
C ASP A 282 10.60 10.69 -15.60
N GLU A 283 10.92 11.88 -15.12
CA GLU A 283 10.42 12.39 -13.84
C GLU A 283 8.90 12.62 -13.85
N ALA A 284 8.32 12.97 -14.99
CA ALA A 284 6.87 13.18 -15.11
C ALA A 284 6.11 11.87 -14.85
N ARG A 285 6.57 10.75 -15.42
CA ARG A 285 5.99 9.42 -15.21
C ARG A 285 6.14 8.89 -13.78
N LEU A 286 7.06 9.44 -12.99
CA LEU A 286 7.29 9.09 -11.59
C LEU A 286 6.66 10.10 -10.61
N ALA A 287 6.04 11.18 -11.10
CA ALA A 287 5.60 12.31 -10.30
C ALA A 287 4.66 11.90 -9.15
N HIS A 288 3.61 11.13 -9.43
CA HIS A 288 2.66 10.67 -8.42
C HIS A 288 3.30 9.78 -7.34
N SER A 289 4.17 8.83 -7.75
CA SER A 289 4.89 8.00 -6.80
C SER A 289 5.84 8.81 -5.91
N ARG A 290 6.49 9.85 -6.46
CA ARG A 290 7.34 10.76 -5.69
C ARG A 290 6.52 11.66 -4.76
N HIS A 291 5.41 12.22 -5.26
CA HIS A 291 4.53 13.07 -4.47
C HIS A 291 3.98 12.32 -3.24
N VAL A 292 3.50 11.10 -3.45
CA VAL A 292 3.01 10.28 -2.33
C VAL A 292 4.12 9.97 -1.33
N LEU A 293 5.32 9.58 -1.78
CA LEU A 293 6.46 9.39 -0.87
C LEU A 293 6.79 10.66 -0.10
N GLN A 294 6.80 11.81 -0.76
CA GLN A 294 7.17 13.10 -0.16
C GLN A 294 6.17 13.53 0.91
N GLN A 295 4.87 13.38 0.67
CA GLN A 295 3.81 13.89 1.54
C GLN A 295 3.31 12.89 2.58
N TYR A 296 3.44 11.58 2.31
CA TYR A 296 2.85 10.53 3.16
C TYR A 296 3.87 9.50 3.64
N GLY A 297 5.07 9.44 3.05
CA GLY A 297 6.03 8.36 3.33
C GLY A 297 5.63 7.02 2.71
N ASN A 298 6.26 5.95 3.18
CA ASN A 298 5.95 4.58 2.76
C ASN A 298 4.95 3.94 3.74
N MET A 299 3.70 3.85 3.34
CA MET A 299 2.62 3.20 4.10
C MET A 299 2.48 1.72 3.71
N SER A 300 3.59 1.04 3.41
CA SER A 300 3.59 -0.36 2.99
C SER A 300 2.55 -0.64 1.88
N SER A 301 1.65 -1.60 2.05
CA SER A 301 0.67 -1.98 1.03
C SER A 301 -0.31 -0.87 0.64
N ALA A 302 -0.64 0.03 1.54
CA ALA A 302 -1.54 1.14 1.24
C ALA A 302 -0.94 2.15 0.25
N THR A 303 0.39 2.27 0.19
CA THR A 303 1.08 3.29 -0.62
C THR A 303 0.65 3.29 -2.08
N VAL A 304 0.56 2.13 -2.73
CA VAL A 304 0.20 2.03 -4.15
C VAL A 304 -1.23 2.51 -4.42
N VAL A 305 -2.12 2.38 -3.43
CA VAL A 305 -3.50 2.91 -3.51
C VAL A 305 -3.51 4.43 -3.38
N PHE A 306 -2.63 5.01 -2.53
CA PHE A 306 -2.44 6.47 -2.47
C PHE A 306 -1.91 7.02 -3.79
N VAL A 307 -0.98 6.33 -4.46
CA VAL A 307 -0.48 6.74 -5.79
C VAL A 307 -1.60 6.71 -6.82
N LEU A 308 -2.47 5.70 -6.79
CA LEU A 308 -3.63 5.62 -7.67
C LEU A 308 -4.64 6.75 -7.37
N ASP A 309 -4.96 7.03 -6.09
CA ASP A 309 -5.86 8.15 -5.70
C ASP A 309 -5.29 9.49 -6.15
N ASP A 310 -3.97 9.71 -6.02
CA ASP A 310 -3.28 10.92 -6.45
C ASP A 310 -3.39 11.11 -7.96
N LEU A 311 -3.12 10.07 -8.76
CA LEU A 311 -3.28 10.08 -10.21
C LEU A 311 -4.75 10.34 -10.63
N LEU A 312 -5.71 9.66 -10.05
CA LEU A 312 -7.13 9.86 -10.40
C LEU A 312 -7.62 11.28 -10.07
N ARG A 313 -7.12 11.86 -8.97
CA ARG A 313 -7.48 13.22 -8.56
C ARG A 313 -6.80 14.31 -9.39
N SER A 314 -5.70 14.02 -10.05
CA SER A 314 -5.04 14.97 -10.96
C SER A 314 -5.90 15.27 -12.20
N GLY A 315 -6.75 14.33 -12.61
CA GLY A 315 -7.52 14.43 -13.84
C GLY A 315 -6.68 14.23 -15.10
N GLU A 316 -5.42 13.78 -14.98
CA GLU A 316 -4.56 13.54 -16.14
C GLU A 316 -5.03 12.38 -17.03
N PRO A 317 -5.53 11.24 -16.49
CA PRO A 317 -5.92 10.12 -17.32
C PRO A 317 -7.14 10.44 -18.21
N ALA A 318 -7.02 10.11 -19.50
CA ALA A 318 -8.07 10.27 -20.50
C ALA A 318 -8.66 8.91 -20.92
N PRO A 319 -9.91 8.87 -21.44
CA PRO A 319 -10.50 7.64 -21.98
C PRO A 319 -9.62 7.00 -23.05
N GLY A 320 -9.31 5.72 -22.87
CA GLY A 320 -8.45 4.95 -23.77
C GLY A 320 -7.00 4.85 -23.34
N ASP A 321 -6.56 5.62 -22.35
CA ASP A 321 -5.20 5.55 -21.81
C ASP A 321 -4.92 4.21 -21.12
N TRP A 322 -3.68 3.75 -21.24
CA TRP A 322 -3.18 2.58 -20.56
C TRP A 322 -2.33 2.96 -19.33
N GLY A 323 -2.46 2.19 -18.26
CA GLY A 323 -1.66 2.36 -17.05
C GLY A 323 -1.18 1.04 -16.49
N LEU A 324 -0.02 1.09 -15.83
CA LEU A 324 0.54 -0.01 -15.08
C LEU A 324 0.52 0.31 -13.58
N MET A 325 -0.09 -0.58 -12.79
CA MET A 325 -0.07 -0.50 -11.33
C MET A 325 0.77 -1.68 -10.80
N ILE A 326 1.90 -1.38 -10.12
CA ILE A 326 2.86 -2.41 -9.71
C ILE A 326 3.33 -2.17 -8.27
N ALA A 327 3.32 -3.22 -7.47
CA ALA A 327 3.88 -3.23 -6.12
C ALA A 327 4.86 -4.39 -5.92
N LEU A 328 5.78 -4.21 -4.97
CA LEU A 328 6.74 -5.22 -4.55
C LEU A 328 6.47 -5.62 -3.12
N GLY A 329 6.64 -6.89 -2.82
CA GLY A 329 6.48 -7.45 -1.48
C GLY A 329 7.54 -8.50 -1.14
N PRO A 330 7.57 -8.92 0.13
CA PRO A 330 8.42 -10.03 0.55
C PRO A 330 8.07 -11.31 -0.21
N GLY A 331 9.11 -12.19 -0.34
CA GLY A 331 8.91 -13.46 -1.01
C GLY A 331 10.03 -13.84 -1.99
N PHE A 332 10.62 -13.09 -2.87
CA PHE A 332 10.30 -11.71 -3.25
C PHE A 332 9.19 -11.74 -4.31
N ALA A 333 8.19 -10.89 -4.17
CA ALA A 333 7.06 -10.85 -5.09
C ALA A 333 6.94 -9.49 -5.79
N ALA A 334 6.61 -9.53 -7.08
CA ALA A 334 6.06 -8.39 -7.80
C ALA A 334 4.61 -8.73 -8.17
N GLU A 335 3.69 -7.84 -7.82
CA GLU A 335 2.28 -7.94 -8.17
C GLU A 335 1.93 -6.77 -9.06
N GLY A 336 1.29 -7.05 -10.19
CA GLY A 336 0.97 -6.02 -11.18
C GLY A 336 -0.44 -6.13 -11.74
N ALA A 337 -0.97 -4.99 -12.17
CA ALA A 337 -2.21 -4.91 -12.93
C ALA A 337 -2.05 -3.95 -14.12
N LEU A 338 -2.68 -4.31 -15.22
CA LEU A 338 -2.87 -3.45 -16.38
C LEU A 338 -4.23 -2.78 -16.28
N LEU A 339 -4.24 -1.47 -16.36
CA LEU A 339 -5.42 -0.61 -16.28
C LEU A 339 -5.70 0.04 -17.65
N ARG A 340 -6.98 0.31 -17.94
CA ARG A 340 -7.41 1.07 -19.12
C ARG A 340 -8.53 2.03 -18.73
N TRP A 341 -8.35 3.31 -19.01
CA TRP A 341 -9.33 4.35 -18.78
C TRP A 341 -10.38 4.46 -19.88
#